data_c12db9558784028e5e0a7554a327334a
#
_entry.id   c12db9558784028e5e0a7554a327334a
#
_cell.length_a   1.000
_cell.length_b   1.000
_cell.length_c   1.000
_cell.angle_alpha   90.00
_cell.angle_beta   90.00
_cell.angle_gamma   90.00
#
_symmetry.space_group_name_H-M   'P 1'
#
loop_
_entity.id
_entity.type
_entity.pdbx_description
1 polymer ?
#
loop_
_entity_poly.entity_id
_entity_poly.type
_entity_poly.pdbx_seq_one_letter_code
_entity_poly.pdbx_strand_id
1 'polypeptide(L)'
;GIAYVLERHDTIIVLEDDICTSPVFLEYMNNALEKYALSTQVMHIAGFTNLDIPQFGDTYFTPHMTGWGWATWKDRWNNHFTHFKTREEALQGLIDKDLKRIEYNGNFTCLKSLDKNPIPWDICWEICIYKQKGVCLHPTQTLVKNVGISNGTHFNNNKLFGWYEYDRPFRTKPIILKDIPIEENPTIEAMYAIALKDHG
;
A
#
# COMPACT_ATOMS: atom_id res chain seq x y z
N GLY A 1 -2.75 13.91 12.19
CA GLY A 1 -2.22 12.55 12.46
C GLY A 1 -0.77 12.43 12.07
N ILE A 2 -0.47 11.93 10.84
CA ILE A 2 0.87 11.51 10.41
C ILE A 2 1.90 12.65 10.51
N ALA A 3 1.64 13.82 9.91
CA ALA A 3 2.56 14.95 9.95
C ALA A 3 2.94 15.37 11.37
N TYR A 4 1.97 15.39 12.30
CA TYR A 4 2.23 15.75 13.72
C TYR A 4 3.20 14.77 14.41
N VAL A 5 3.11 13.48 14.11
CA VAL A 5 4.05 12.48 14.65
C VAL A 5 5.43 12.65 14.01
N LEU A 6 5.48 12.87 12.70
CA LEU A 6 6.73 13.04 11.96
C LEU A 6 7.45 14.38 12.23
N GLU A 7 6.80 15.35 12.89
CA GLU A 7 7.53 16.51 13.44
C GLU A 7 8.57 16.09 14.51
N ARG A 8 8.28 15.02 15.27
CA ARG A 8 9.06 14.56 16.43
C ARG A 8 9.83 13.27 16.22
N HIS A 9 9.47 12.50 15.19
CA HIS A 9 10.04 11.20 14.89
C HIS A 9 10.44 11.12 13.41
N ASP A 10 11.47 10.35 13.10
CA ASP A 10 11.96 10.20 11.72
C ASP A 10 11.20 9.14 10.93
N THR A 11 10.45 8.29 11.62
CA THR A 11 9.63 7.22 11.03
C THR A 11 8.28 7.14 11.73
N ILE A 12 7.30 6.51 11.05
CA ILE A 12 5.99 6.24 11.62
C ILE A 12 5.48 4.88 11.14
N ILE A 13 4.85 4.13 12.04
CA ILE A 13 4.00 2.98 11.73
C ILE A 13 2.56 3.41 11.99
N VAL A 14 1.69 3.21 10.99
CA VAL A 14 0.28 3.64 11.03
C VAL A 14 -0.62 2.41 11.07
N LEU A 15 -1.54 2.40 12.03
CA LEU A 15 -2.59 1.38 12.18
C LEU A 15 -3.94 2.08 12.32
N GLU A 16 -4.97 1.53 11.73
CA GLU A 16 -6.36 1.90 11.97
C GLU A 16 -6.91 1.05 13.12
N ASP A 17 -7.98 1.49 13.77
CA ASP A 17 -8.56 0.87 14.98
C ASP A 17 -9.18 -0.50 14.72
N ASP A 18 -9.45 -0.83 13.46
CA ASP A 18 -9.99 -2.12 12.99
C ASP A 18 -8.93 -3.07 12.42
N ILE A 19 -7.64 -2.75 12.56
CA ILE A 19 -6.55 -3.58 12.05
C ILE A 19 -5.96 -4.46 13.16
N CYS A 20 -6.09 -5.77 12.99
CA CYS A 20 -5.39 -6.77 13.79
C CYS A 20 -4.06 -7.15 13.15
N THR A 21 -2.98 -7.14 13.92
CA THR A 21 -1.62 -7.43 13.44
C THR A 21 -1.16 -8.83 13.84
N SER A 22 -0.32 -9.42 13.00
CA SER A 22 0.40 -10.64 13.34
C SER A 22 1.47 -10.35 14.41
N PRO A 23 1.92 -11.38 15.19
CA PRO A 23 2.97 -11.19 16.19
C PRO A 23 4.30 -10.68 15.63
N VAL A 24 4.57 -10.88 14.34
CA VAL A 24 5.82 -10.48 13.69
C VAL A 24 5.71 -9.14 12.93
N PHE A 25 4.55 -8.48 12.98
CA PHE A 25 4.29 -7.24 12.25
C PHE A 25 5.26 -6.11 12.64
N LEU A 26 5.39 -5.81 13.94
CA LEU A 26 6.23 -4.70 14.40
C LEU A 26 7.72 -4.96 14.13
N GLU A 27 8.16 -6.21 14.27
CA GLU A 27 9.53 -6.60 13.93
C GLU A 27 9.81 -6.34 12.44
N TYR A 28 8.92 -6.79 11.56
CA TYR A 28 9.02 -6.55 10.12
C TYR A 28 9.06 -5.05 9.79
N MET A 29 8.14 -4.25 10.33
CA MET A 29 8.07 -2.83 10.07
C MET A 29 9.35 -2.11 10.48
N ASN A 30 9.86 -2.36 11.69
CA ASN A 30 11.08 -1.72 12.18
C ASN A 30 12.31 -2.14 11.37
N ASN A 31 12.48 -3.43 11.10
CA ASN A 31 13.58 -3.93 10.29
C ASN A 31 13.56 -3.37 8.86
N ALA A 32 12.38 -3.23 8.26
CA ALA A 32 12.23 -2.66 6.92
C ALA A 32 12.52 -1.15 6.93
N LEU A 33 12.01 -0.41 7.91
CA LEU A 33 12.33 1.01 8.08
C LEU A 33 13.82 1.25 8.24
N GLU A 34 14.52 0.42 9.02
CA GLU A 34 15.99 0.50 9.19
C GLU A 34 16.72 0.16 7.89
N LYS A 35 16.40 -1.00 7.28
CA LYS A 35 17.07 -1.50 6.07
C LYS A 35 16.99 -0.51 4.92
N TYR A 36 15.82 0.10 4.68
CA TYR A 36 15.58 0.96 3.53
C TYR A 36 15.67 2.47 3.86
N ALA A 37 16.20 2.85 5.02
CA ALA A 37 16.32 4.24 5.45
C ALA A 37 17.01 5.13 4.41
N LEU A 38 18.08 4.64 3.79
CA LEU A 38 18.86 5.37 2.78
C LEU A 38 18.36 5.14 1.33
N SER A 39 17.43 4.23 1.12
CA SER A 39 16.87 3.90 -0.20
C SER A 39 15.63 4.75 -0.46
N THR A 40 15.82 6.02 -0.84
CA THR A 40 14.73 7.01 -0.95
C THR A 40 13.65 6.64 -1.98
N GLN A 41 13.95 5.74 -2.91
CA GLN A 41 12.97 5.18 -3.84
C GLN A 41 11.93 4.30 -3.13
N VAL A 42 12.27 3.69 -1.98
CA VAL A 42 11.30 2.99 -1.15
C VAL A 42 10.55 4.03 -0.32
N MET A 43 9.29 4.24 -0.62
CA MET A 43 8.47 5.30 -0.02
C MET A 43 7.48 4.79 1.01
N HIS A 44 7.16 3.49 0.98
CA HIS A 44 6.11 2.90 1.79
C HIS A 44 6.46 1.45 2.13
N ILE A 45 6.17 1.03 3.36
CA ILE A 45 6.24 -0.35 3.82
C ILE A 45 4.82 -0.80 4.13
N ALA A 46 4.33 -1.81 3.44
CA ALA A 46 2.99 -2.37 3.63
C ALA A 46 3.01 -3.57 4.58
N GLY A 47 2.01 -3.68 5.43
CA GLY A 47 1.75 -4.89 6.23
C GLY A 47 0.75 -5.83 5.56
N PHE A 48 -0.03 -5.30 4.64
CA PHE A 48 -1.07 -6.02 3.92
C PHE A 48 -0.62 -6.39 2.50
N THR A 49 -1.07 -7.54 2.03
CA THR A 49 -1.05 -7.93 0.62
C THR A 49 -2.30 -8.74 0.28
N ASN A 50 -2.84 -8.55 -0.90
CA ASN A 50 -3.94 -9.34 -1.44
C ASN A 50 -3.50 -10.70 -1.95
N LEU A 51 -2.21 -10.83 -2.27
CA LEU A 51 -1.65 -12.05 -2.81
C LEU A 51 -1.14 -12.95 -1.68
N ASP A 52 -1.16 -14.25 -1.91
CA ASP A 52 -0.50 -15.26 -1.08
C ASP A 52 0.50 -15.99 -1.99
N ILE A 53 1.73 -15.47 -2.01
CA ILE A 53 2.75 -15.84 -3.00
C ILE A 53 4.11 -16.16 -2.35
N PRO A 54 4.16 -17.03 -1.32
CA PRO A 54 5.41 -17.33 -0.59
C PRO A 54 6.52 -17.92 -1.46
N GLN A 55 6.19 -18.43 -2.64
CA GLN A 55 7.18 -18.92 -3.63
C GLN A 55 8.09 -17.82 -4.19
N PHE A 56 7.70 -16.53 -4.05
CA PHE A 56 8.53 -15.38 -4.46
C PHE A 56 9.44 -14.86 -3.33
N GLY A 57 9.55 -15.60 -2.22
CA GLY A 57 10.33 -15.19 -1.05
C GLY A 57 9.46 -14.57 0.04
N ASP A 58 10.04 -13.68 0.86
CA ASP A 58 9.33 -13.09 1.99
C ASP A 58 8.72 -11.72 1.67
N THR A 59 9.33 -10.98 0.73
CA THR A 59 8.92 -9.62 0.35
C THR A 59 9.11 -9.37 -1.15
N TYR A 60 8.41 -8.36 -1.67
CA TYR A 60 8.53 -7.86 -3.05
C TYR A 60 8.26 -6.37 -3.11
N PHE A 61 8.63 -5.73 -4.22
CA PHE A 61 8.31 -4.34 -4.51
C PHE A 61 7.22 -4.21 -5.57
N THR A 62 6.36 -3.21 -5.38
CA THR A 62 5.32 -2.77 -6.32
C THR A 62 5.19 -1.25 -6.23
N PRO A 63 4.70 -0.54 -7.26
CA PRO A 63 4.41 0.90 -7.15
C PRO A 63 3.18 1.21 -6.31
N HIS A 64 2.37 0.21 -5.96
CA HIS A 64 1.09 0.37 -5.28
C HIS A 64 1.21 0.27 -3.76
N MET A 65 0.55 1.18 -3.05
CA MET A 65 0.47 1.16 -1.60
C MET A 65 -0.75 0.38 -1.10
N THR A 66 -0.73 -0.01 0.17
CA THR A 66 -1.91 -0.48 0.90
C THR A 66 -2.00 0.22 2.25
N GLY A 67 -3.22 0.69 2.63
CA GLY A 67 -3.43 1.49 3.84
C GLY A 67 -3.56 0.68 5.14
N TRP A 68 -3.67 -0.65 5.08
CA TRP A 68 -3.88 -1.47 6.27
C TRP A 68 -2.55 -1.86 6.93
N GLY A 69 -2.20 -1.13 8.01
CA GLY A 69 -0.95 -1.35 8.72
C GLY A 69 0.26 -1.10 7.82
N TRP A 70 0.81 0.08 7.89
CA TRP A 70 1.88 0.51 7.02
C TRP A 70 2.88 1.43 7.72
N ALA A 71 4.01 1.69 7.07
CA ALA A 71 5.03 2.58 7.62
C ALA A 71 5.68 3.44 6.53
N THR A 72 6.25 4.56 6.96
CA THR A 72 7.02 5.48 6.10
C THR A 72 7.99 6.32 6.93
N TRP A 73 8.77 7.14 6.25
CA TRP A 73 9.75 8.05 6.83
C TRP A 73 9.32 9.50 6.72
N LYS A 74 9.84 10.33 7.59
CA LYS A 74 9.61 11.78 7.64
C LYS A 74 9.92 12.48 6.32
N ASP A 75 11.08 12.19 5.74
CA ASP A 75 11.51 12.79 4.49
C ASP A 75 10.64 12.40 3.30
N ARG A 76 10.20 11.10 3.22
CA ARG A 76 9.28 10.66 2.15
C ARG A 76 7.94 11.38 2.26
N TRP A 77 7.37 11.39 3.47
CA TRP A 77 6.07 12.02 3.68
C TRP A 77 6.14 13.54 3.51
N ASN A 78 7.05 14.22 4.21
CA ASN A 78 7.06 15.69 4.23
C ASN A 78 7.47 16.31 2.90
N ASN A 79 8.31 15.64 2.11
CA ASN A 79 8.77 16.17 0.83
C ASN A 79 7.84 15.84 -0.34
N HIS A 80 7.00 14.80 -0.21
CA HIS A 80 6.28 14.27 -1.37
C HIS A 80 4.77 14.19 -1.17
N PHE A 81 4.26 14.04 0.07
CA PHE A 81 2.82 13.97 0.29
C PHE A 81 2.15 15.29 -0.04
N THR A 82 1.15 15.24 -0.91
CA THR A 82 0.27 16.36 -1.23
C THR A 82 -1.18 15.89 -1.10
N HIS A 83 -1.97 16.60 -0.29
CA HIS A 83 -3.40 16.38 -0.26
C HIS A 83 -4.04 17.19 -1.39
N PHE A 84 -4.25 16.55 -2.53
CA PHE A 84 -4.83 17.18 -3.70
C PHE A 84 -6.26 17.63 -3.43
N LYS A 85 -6.64 18.78 -4.02
CA LYS A 85 -7.98 19.35 -3.86
C LYS A 85 -8.90 18.98 -5.02
N THR A 86 -8.33 18.73 -6.19
CA THR A 86 -9.09 18.35 -7.39
C THR A 86 -8.43 17.19 -8.13
N ARG A 87 -9.22 16.53 -8.96
CA ARG A 87 -8.75 15.47 -9.85
C ARG A 87 -7.66 15.98 -10.81
N GLU A 88 -7.85 17.17 -11.37
CA GLU A 88 -6.92 17.78 -12.32
C GLU A 88 -5.55 18.03 -11.66
N GLU A 89 -5.54 18.54 -10.43
CA GLU A 89 -4.32 18.72 -9.65
C GLU A 89 -3.60 17.40 -9.40
N ALA A 90 -4.36 16.37 -8.99
CA ALA A 90 -3.82 15.04 -8.73
C ALA A 90 -3.20 14.41 -9.99
N LEU A 91 -3.84 14.55 -11.15
CA LEU A 91 -3.41 13.92 -12.40
C LEU A 91 -2.43 14.76 -13.22
N GLN A 92 -2.14 15.99 -12.80
CA GLN A 92 -1.18 16.86 -13.51
C GLN A 92 0.18 16.17 -13.71
N GLY A 93 0.65 16.12 -14.96
CA GLY A 93 1.92 15.51 -15.34
C GLY A 93 1.88 14.00 -15.59
N LEU A 94 0.76 13.33 -15.33
CA LEU A 94 0.54 11.94 -15.70
C LEU A 94 -0.05 11.84 -17.13
N ILE A 95 0.35 10.80 -17.85
CA ILE A 95 -0.16 10.50 -19.21
C ILE A 95 -1.07 9.27 -19.18
N ASP A 96 -1.80 9.02 -20.25
CA ASP A 96 -2.75 7.90 -20.35
C ASP A 96 -2.15 6.53 -19.99
N LYS A 97 -0.86 6.32 -20.30
CA LYS A 97 -0.14 5.10 -19.92
C LYS A 97 -0.02 4.96 -18.41
N ASP A 98 0.21 6.07 -17.71
CA ASP A 98 0.33 6.11 -16.25
C ASP A 98 -1.03 5.80 -15.61
N LEU A 99 -2.09 6.44 -16.10
CA LEU A 99 -3.44 6.23 -15.59
C LEU A 99 -3.89 4.78 -15.77
N LYS A 100 -3.65 4.19 -16.93
CA LYS A 100 -3.93 2.77 -17.18
C LYS A 100 -3.17 1.86 -16.24
N ARG A 101 -1.93 2.21 -15.91
CA ARG A 101 -1.11 1.42 -15.00
C ARG A 101 -1.61 1.51 -13.57
N ILE A 102 -1.93 2.70 -13.07
CA ILE A 102 -2.51 2.92 -11.74
C ILE A 102 -3.81 2.12 -11.57
N GLU A 103 -4.61 1.99 -12.61
CA GLU A 103 -5.87 1.24 -12.59
C GLU A 103 -5.73 -0.21 -13.10
N TYR A 104 -4.52 -0.76 -13.21
CA TYR A 104 -4.30 -2.11 -13.75
C TYR A 104 -5.10 -2.37 -15.04
N ASN A 105 -5.02 -1.42 -15.98
CA ASN A 105 -5.78 -1.43 -17.25
C ASN A 105 -7.31 -1.47 -17.08
N GLY A 106 -7.84 -0.84 -16.03
CA GLY A 106 -9.26 -0.75 -15.72
C GLY A 106 -9.81 -1.87 -14.85
N ASN A 107 -8.93 -2.76 -14.36
CA ASN A 107 -9.32 -3.79 -13.40
C ASN A 107 -9.49 -3.24 -11.98
N PHE A 108 -8.94 -2.06 -11.69
CA PHE A 108 -9.08 -1.35 -10.44
C PHE A 108 -9.52 0.08 -10.70
N THR A 109 -10.41 0.61 -9.87
CA THR A 109 -11.06 1.92 -10.11
C THR A 109 -10.70 2.97 -9.06
N CYS A 110 -9.44 2.98 -8.61
CA CYS A 110 -9.00 3.90 -7.56
C CYS A 110 -9.11 5.38 -7.98
N LEU A 111 -8.92 5.69 -9.26
CA LEU A 111 -9.02 7.06 -9.77
C LEU A 111 -10.44 7.65 -9.68
N LYS A 112 -11.49 6.84 -9.53
CA LYS A 112 -12.85 7.33 -9.22
C LYS A 112 -12.91 8.02 -7.84
N SER A 113 -12.02 7.65 -6.92
CA SER A 113 -11.97 8.29 -5.61
C SER A 113 -11.45 9.72 -5.65
N LEU A 114 -10.85 10.16 -6.77
CA LEU A 114 -10.47 11.56 -7.00
C LEU A 114 -11.69 12.49 -7.17
N ASP A 115 -12.87 11.94 -7.41
CA ASP A 115 -14.12 12.71 -7.54
C ASP A 115 -14.78 12.95 -6.18
N LYS A 116 -14.23 12.39 -5.09
CA LYS A 116 -14.68 12.62 -3.70
C LYS A 116 -14.16 13.95 -3.17
N ASN A 117 -14.89 14.54 -2.22
CA ASN A 117 -14.48 15.76 -1.53
C ASN A 117 -14.68 15.60 0.01
N PRO A 118 -13.60 15.56 0.78
CA PRO A 118 -12.19 15.59 0.36
C PRO A 118 -11.75 14.32 -0.36
N ILE A 119 -10.72 14.46 -1.21
CA ILE A 119 -10.06 13.29 -1.81
C ILE A 119 -9.43 12.46 -0.69
N PRO A 120 -9.63 11.13 -0.65
CA PRO A 120 -9.04 10.28 0.38
C PRO A 120 -7.51 10.37 0.42
N TRP A 121 -6.94 10.38 1.61
CA TRP A 121 -5.49 10.55 1.82
C TRP A 121 -4.66 9.43 1.18
N ASP A 122 -5.17 8.20 1.20
CA ASP A 122 -4.55 7.01 0.64
C ASP A 122 -4.39 7.13 -0.89
N ILE A 123 -5.43 7.60 -1.57
CA ILE A 123 -5.38 7.89 -3.01
C ILE A 123 -4.38 9.02 -3.30
N CYS A 124 -4.34 10.05 -2.46
CA CYS A 124 -3.34 11.10 -2.60
C CYS A 124 -1.92 10.54 -2.46
N TRP A 125 -1.69 9.65 -1.48
CA TRP A 125 -0.38 9.05 -1.24
C TRP A 125 0.04 8.10 -2.37
N GLU A 126 -0.88 7.27 -2.85
CA GLU A 126 -0.67 6.40 -4.02
C GLU A 126 -0.17 7.22 -5.22
N ILE A 127 -0.85 8.32 -5.55
CA ILE A 127 -0.47 9.19 -6.67
C ILE A 127 0.87 9.87 -6.41
N CYS A 128 1.14 10.30 -5.18
CA CYS A 128 2.43 10.91 -4.83
C CYS A 128 3.59 9.92 -5.01
N ILE A 129 3.44 8.67 -4.54
CA ILE A 129 4.44 7.59 -4.73
C ILE A 129 4.66 7.37 -6.23
N TYR A 130 3.60 7.26 -7.00
CA TYR A 130 3.67 7.02 -8.44
C TYR A 130 4.40 8.13 -9.18
N LYS A 131 4.10 9.41 -8.89
CA LYS A 131 4.76 10.57 -9.48
C LYS A 131 6.27 10.63 -9.19
N GLN A 132 6.69 10.12 -8.03
CA GLN A 132 8.10 10.02 -7.65
C GLN A 132 8.80 8.79 -8.24
N LYS A 133 8.11 7.95 -9.00
CA LYS A 133 8.60 6.62 -9.42
C LYS A 133 9.07 5.80 -8.21
N GLY A 134 8.40 6.01 -7.09
CA GLY A 134 8.63 5.31 -5.85
C GLY A 134 8.08 3.87 -5.89
N VAL A 135 8.56 3.07 -4.96
CA VAL A 135 8.08 1.70 -4.76
C VAL A 135 7.68 1.47 -3.31
N CYS A 136 6.77 0.54 -3.13
CA CYS A 136 6.27 0.06 -1.85
C CYS A 136 6.79 -1.35 -1.59
N LEU A 137 7.33 -1.62 -0.40
CA LEU A 137 7.70 -2.96 0.03
C LEU A 137 6.47 -3.68 0.58
N HIS A 138 6.17 -4.84 0.05
CA HIS A 138 5.07 -5.69 0.52
C HIS A 138 5.59 -7.03 1.03
N PRO A 139 4.94 -7.62 2.06
CA PRO A 139 5.14 -9.02 2.40
C PRO A 139 4.47 -9.90 1.34
N THR A 140 4.99 -11.10 1.08
CA THR A 140 4.35 -12.07 0.17
C THR A 140 3.14 -12.79 0.80
N GLN A 141 2.95 -12.65 2.11
CA GLN A 141 1.80 -13.10 2.89
C GLN A 141 1.41 -11.99 3.85
N THR A 142 0.12 -11.70 3.98
CA THR A 142 -0.34 -10.60 4.83
C THR A 142 0.08 -10.75 6.30
N LEU A 143 0.41 -9.62 6.92
CA LEU A 143 0.73 -9.52 8.35
C LEU A 143 -0.42 -8.86 9.14
N VAL A 144 -1.49 -8.49 8.47
CA VAL A 144 -2.62 -7.80 9.09
C VAL A 144 -3.95 -8.33 8.56
N LYS A 145 -4.99 -8.14 9.37
CA LYS A 145 -6.39 -8.36 9.00
C LYS A 145 -7.19 -7.14 9.38
N ASN A 146 -8.13 -6.73 8.54
CA ASN A 146 -9.14 -5.76 8.89
C ASN A 146 -10.35 -6.51 9.48
N VAL A 147 -10.68 -6.27 10.75
CA VAL A 147 -11.82 -6.88 11.45
C VAL A 147 -13.07 -6.01 11.44
N GLY A 148 -12.96 -4.76 10.95
CA GLY A 148 -14.05 -3.79 10.84
C GLY A 148 -14.92 -3.94 9.59
N ILE A 149 -14.49 -4.75 8.62
CA ILE A 149 -15.17 -4.86 7.32
C ILE A 149 -16.63 -5.35 7.45
N SER A 150 -16.95 -6.22 8.42
CA SER A 150 -18.32 -6.71 8.61
C SER A 150 -19.27 -5.67 9.20
N ASN A 151 -18.74 -4.62 9.87
CA ASN A 151 -19.52 -3.60 10.59
C ASN A 151 -19.03 -2.18 10.34
N GLY A 152 -18.06 -1.97 9.44
CA GLY A 152 -17.41 -0.67 9.21
C GLY A 152 -18.25 0.30 8.38
N THR A 153 -17.90 1.58 8.46
CA THR A 153 -18.57 2.71 7.78
C THR A 153 -18.59 2.57 6.23
N HIS A 154 -17.70 1.76 5.69
CA HIS A 154 -17.57 1.53 4.24
C HIS A 154 -18.14 0.18 3.77
N PHE A 155 -18.84 -0.54 4.67
CA PHE A 155 -19.51 -1.77 4.29
C PHE A 155 -20.69 -1.49 3.38
N ASN A 156 -20.47 -1.58 2.10
CA ASN A 156 -21.50 -1.76 1.10
C ASN A 156 -21.30 -3.14 0.48
N ASN A 157 -22.40 -3.87 0.19
CA ASN A 157 -22.43 -5.17 -0.49
C ASN A 157 -21.65 -5.23 -1.83
N ASN A 158 -20.54 -4.54 -1.93
CA ASN A 158 -19.69 -4.49 -3.10
C ASN A 158 -18.86 -5.76 -3.19
N LYS A 159 -18.94 -6.44 -4.31
CA LYS A 159 -18.16 -7.66 -4.65
C LYS A 159 -16.64 -7.51 -4.45
N LEU A 160 -16.11 -6.27 -4.48
CA LEU A 160 -14.71 -5.96 -4.15
C LEU A 160 -14.29 -6.37 -2.74
N PHE A 161 -15.23 -6.44 -1.78
CA PHE A 161 -14.92 -6.87 -0.42
C PHE A 161 -14.75 -8.39 -0.30
N GLY A 162 -15.29 -9.21 -1.19
CA GLY A 162 -14.99 -10.64 -1.25
C GLY A 162 -13.52 -10.95 -1.60
N TRP A 163 -12.83 -9.96 -2.18
CA TRP A 163 -11.40 -10.06 -2.50
C TRP A 163 -10.50 -9.97 -1.26
N TYR A 164 -10.95 -9.28 -0.25
CA TYR A 164 -10.30 -9.24 1.06
C TYR A 164 -10.82 -10.44 1.87
N GLU A 165 -10.31 -11.65 1.63
CA GLU A 165 -10.71 -12.83 2.39
C GLU A 165 -10.48 -12.63 3.88
N TYR A 166 -11.56 -12.44 4.63
CA TYR A 166 -11.57 -12.15 6.07
C TYR A 166 -10.85 -13.19 6.91
N ASP A 167 -10.93 -14.45 6.50
CA ASP A 167 -10.40 -15.59 7.24
C ASP A 167 -9.02 -16.03 6.76
N ARG A 168 -8.38 -15.31 5.84
CA ARG A 168 -7.02 -15.63 5.45
C ARG A 168 -6.11 -15.56 6.68
N PRO A 169 -5.41 -16.65 7.04
CA PRO A 169 -4.45 -16.61 8.13
C PRO A 169 -3.31 -15.66 7.76
N PHE A 170 -2.96 -14.74 8.65
CA PHE A 170 -1.78 -13.94 8.45
C PHE A 170 -0.51 -14.74 8.79
N ARG A 171 0.60 -14.34 8.20
CA ARG A 171 1.91 -14.92 8.46
C ARG A 171 2.31 -14.72 9.93
N THR A 172 2.75 -15.80 10.58
CA THR A 172 3.25 -15.78 11.98
C THR A 172 4.75 -16.05 12.07
N LYS A 173 5.38 -16.46 10.96
CA LYS A 173 6.83 -16.67 10.90
C LYS A 173 7.54 -15.34 10.61
N PRO A 174 8.69 -15.06 11.24
CA PRO A 174 9.48 -13.88 10.94
C PRO A 174 9.73 -13.69 9.44
N ILE A 175 9.82 -12.45 9.01
CA ILE A 175 10.16 -12.07 7.65
C ILE A 175 11.68 -11.84 7.58
N ILE A 176 12.33 -12.49 6.64
CA ILE A 176 13.75 -12.29 6.35
C ILE A 176 13.86 -11.30 5.19
N LEU A 177 14.30 -10.09 5.49
CA LEU A 177 14.53 -9.05 4.48
C LEU A 177 15.83 -9.33 3.71
N LYS A 178 15.70 -10.12 2.64
CA LYS A 178 16.81 -10.38 1.71
C LYS A 178 17.13 -9.14 0.89
N ASP A 179 18.31 -9.11 0.29
CA ASP A 179 18.64 -8.12 -0.73
C ASP A 179 17.99 -8.52 -2.05
N ILE A 180 17.00 -7.75 -2.45
CA ILE A 180 16.27 -7.88 -3.71
C ILE A 180 16.38 -6.57 -4.48
N PRO A 181 16.30 -6.57 -5.83
CA PRO A 181 16.24 -5.35 -6.61
C PRO A 181 15.11 -4.43 -6.13
N ILE A 182 15.42 -3.13 -5.94
CA ILE A 182 14.42 -2.12 -5.56
C ILE A 182 13.68 -1.66 -6.81
N GLU A 183 12.85 -2.55 -7.33
CA GLU A 183 12.04 -2.32 -8.52
C GLU A 183 10.78 -3.19 -8.47
N GLU A 184 9.76 -2.82 -9.22
CA GLU A 184 8.56 -3.64 -9.34
C GLU A 184 8.89 -5.02 -9.94
N ASN A 185 8.17 -6.04 -9.49
CA ASN A 185 8.27 -7.37 -10.07
C ASN A 185 7.17 -7.58 -11.13
N PRO A 186 7.50 -7.63 -12.43
CA PRO A 186 6.50 -7.72 -13.50
C PRO A 186 5.59 -8.97 -13.40
N THR A 187 6.12 -10.07 -12.86
CA THR A 187 5.32 -11.29 -12.66
C THR A 187 4.27 -11.08 -11.58
N ILE A 188 4.64 -10.44 -10.48
CA ILE A 188 3.71 -10.14 -9.38
C ILE A 188 2.66 -9.11 -9.83
N GLU A 189 3.07 -8.08 -10.58
CA GLU A 189 2.14 -7.10 -11.17
C GLU A 189 1.10 -7.77 -12.08
N ALA A 190 1.53 -8.73 -12.90
CA ALA A 190 0.61 -9.51 -13.73
C ALA A 190 -0.36 -10.37 -12.89
N MET A 191 0.09 -10.95 -11.77
CA MET A 191 -0.76 -11.69 -10.85
C MET A 191 -1.79 -10.78 -10.17
N TYR A 192 -1.40 -9.57 -9.77
CA TYR A 192 -2.32 -8.56 -9.25
C TYR A 192 -3.40 -8.21 -10.27
N ALA A 193 -3.01 -7.93 -11.51
CA ALA A 193 -3.95 -7.57 -12.57
C ALA A 193 -4.98 -8.69 -12.83
N ILE A 194 -4.56 -9.97 -12.74
CA ILE A 194 -5.46 -11.12 -12.88
C ILE A 194 -6.41 -11.20 -11.68
N ALA A 195 -5.88 -11.13 -10.45
CA ALA A 195 -6.67 -11.20 -9.23
C ALA A 195 -7.74 -10.10 -9.18
N LEU A 196 -7.41 -8.89 -9.61
CA LEU A 196 -8.36 -7.77 -9.70
C LEU A 196 -9.48 -8.02 -10.73
N LYS A 197 -9.16 -8.66 -11.85
CA LYS A 197 -10.12 -8.95 -12.92
C LYS A 197 -11.14 -10.03 -12.53
N ASP A 198 -10.71 -11.04 -11.79
CA ASP A 198 -11.57 -12.18 -11.41
C ASP A 198 -12.59 -11.81 -10.32
N HIS A 199 -12.44 -10.63 -9.68
CA HIS A 199 -13.29 -10.12 -8.63
C HIS A 199 -14.04 -8.82 -8.99
N GLY A 200 -13.90 -8.33 -10.23
CA GLY A 200 -14.49 -7.08 -10.75
C GLY A 200 -15.94 -7.18 -11.27
#